data_692d5999f178122d10e0af6fa36c6aec
#
_entry.id   692d5999f178122d10e0af6fa36c6aec
#
_cell.length_a   1.000
_cell.length_b   1.000
_cell.length_c   1.000
_cell.angle_alpha   90.00
_cell.angle_beta   90.00
_cell.angle_gamma   90.00
#
_symmetry.space_group_name_H-M   'P 1'
#
loop_
_entity.id
_entity.type
_entity.pdbx_description
1 polymer ?
#
loop_
_entity_poly.entity_id
_entity_poly.type
_entity_poly.pdbx_seq_one_letter_code
_entity_poly.pdbx_strand_id
1 'polypeptide(L)'
;GEAYTRYAYKYVTLLVHWTTNPSAAEKKAIELYEKLYGLSHIEMGGIQVVFVDPGAAPVPVGRDVKKVYEYVINLKICYRKE
;
A
#
# COMPACT_ATOMS: atom_id res chain seq x y z
N GLY A 1 -7.02 -35.37 -6.61
CA GLY A 1 -5.96 -34.46 -6.80
C GLY A 1 -5.64 -33.66 -5.57
N GLU A 2 -4.46 -33.29 -5.50
CA GLU A 2 -4.01 -32.48 -4.41
C GLU A 2 -4.43 -31.05 -4.62
N ALA A 3 -4.98 -30.47 -3.60
CA ALA A 3 -5.29 -29.07 -3.59
C ALA A 3 -4.05 -28.32 -3.10
N TYR A 4 -3.28 -27.83 -4.04
CA TYR A 4 -2.18 -26.98 -3.68
C TYR A 4 -2.70 -25.57 -3.53
N THR A 5 -2.48 -25.02 -2.37
CA THR A 5 -2.70 -23.59 -2.20
C THR A 5 -1.47 -22.88 -2.73
N ARG A 6 -1.62 -22.19 -3.80
CA ARG A 6 -0.55 -21.39 -4.37
C ARG A 6 -0.65 -19.98 -3.89
N TYR A 7 0.50 -19.42 -3.55
CA TYR A 7 0.61 -18.02 -3.18
C TYR A 7 1.46 -17.31 -4.21
N ALA A 8 1.08 -16.10 -4.50
CA ALA A 8 1.86 -15.24 -5.39
C ALA A 8 2.02 -13.88 -4.73
N TYR A 9 3.01 -13.14 -5.20
CA TYR A 9 3.30 -11.82 -4.69
C TYR A 9 3.16 -10.79 -5.79
N LYS A 10 2.66 -9.64 -5.44
CA LYS A 10 2.57 -8.50 -6.34
C LYS A 10 3.11 -7.27 -5.64
N TYR A 11 3.97 -6.54 -6.34
CA TYR A 11 4.53 -5.30 -5.80
C TYR A 11 3.75 -4.14 -6.38
N VAL A 12 3.31 -3.24 -5.51
CA VAL A 12 2.50 -2.10 -5.88
C VAL A 12 3.09 -0.85 -5.24
N THR A 13 3.13 0.23 -6.00
CA THR A 13 3.54 1.53 -5.49
C THR A 13 2.31 2.42 -5.42
N LEU A 14 2.02 2.93 -4.24
CA LEU A 14 0.95 3.89 -4.03
C LEU A 14 1.53 5.30 -3.93
N LEU A 15 0.96 6.21 -4.68
CA LEU A 15 1.30 7.62 -4.57
C LEU A 15 0.24 8.31 -3.72
N VAL A 16 0.66 8.87 -2.61
CA VAL A 16 -0.23 9.64 -1.73
C VAL A 16 -0.09 11.11 -2.10
N HIS A 17 -1.11 11.66 -2.71
CA HIS A 17 -1.17 13.02 -3.20
C HIS A 17 -2.36 13.70 -2.50
N TRP A 18 -2.11 14.40 -1.41
CA TRP A 18 -3.18 14.76 -0.49
C TRP A 18 -3.39 16.27 -0.31
N THR A 19 -2.34 16.99 0.06
CA THR A 19 -2.50 18.39 0.47
C THR A 19 -1.23 19.20 0.29
N THR A 20 -1.39 20.51 0.26
CA THR A 20 -0.27 21.46 0.24
C THR A 20 0.32 21.69 1.63
N ASN A 21 -0.31 21.18 2.68
CA ASN A 21 0.17 21.29 4.04
C ASN A 21 1.13 20.13 4.33
N PRO A 22 2.43 20.38 4.58
CA PRO A 22 3.41 19.30 4.76
C PRO A 22 3.10 18.41 5.96
N SER A 23 2.65 18.98 7.06
CA SER A 23 2.33 18.23 8.26
C SER A 23 1.15 17.31 8.05
N ALA A 24 0.11 17.79 7.39
CA ALA A 24 -1.08 17.01 7.08
C ALA A 24 -0.78 15.92 6.05
N ALA A 25 0.10 16.20 5.10
CA ALA A 25 0.49 15.22 4.08
C ALA A 25 1.23 14.05 4.72
N GLU A 26 2.19 14.34 5.60
CA GLU A 26 2.92 13.30 6.32
C GLU A 26 2.00 12.45 7.19
N LYS A 27 1.13 13.11 7.94
CA LYS A 27 0.16 12.43 8.81
C LYS A 27 -0.74 11.50 8.01
N LYS A 28 -1.20 11.93 6.83
CA LYS A 28 -2.06 11.12 5.98
C LYS A 28 -1.32 9.91 5.43
N ALA A 29 -0.08 10.09 5.01
CA ALA A 29 0.74 9.00 4.50
C ALA A 29 0.98 7.94 5.59
N ILE A 30 1.30 8.36 6.80
CA ILE A 30 1.49 7.44 7.92
C ILE A 30 0.19 6.72 8.28
N GLU A 31 -0.92 7.43 8.28
CA GLU A 31 -2.23 6.84 8.55
C GLU A 31 -2.56 5.72 7.56
N LEU A 32 -2.34 5.97 6.27
CA LEU A 32 -2.55 4.97 5.23
C LEU A 32 -1.60 3.79 5.39
N TYR A 33 -0.35 4.06 5.69
CA TYR A 33 0.65 3.03 5.93
C TYR A 33 0.23 2.11 7.07
N GLU A 34 -0.23 2.67 8.18
CA GLU A 34 -0.67 1.89 9.32
C GLU A 34 -1.90 1.04 9.02
N LYS A 35 -2.83 1.57 8.23
CA LYS A 35 -4.00 0.82 7.81
C LYS A 35 -3.64 -0.36 6.91
N LEU A 36 -2.70 -0.15 6.00
CA LEU A 36 -2.23 -1.20 5.10
C LEU A 36 -1.50 -2.29 5.86
N TYR A 37 -0.75 -1.92 6.88
CA TYR A 37 0.01 -2.85 7.69
C TYR A 37 -0.89 -3.88 8.38
N GLY A 38 -2.10 -3.49 8.73
CA GLY A 38 -3.05 -4.36 9.40
C GLY A 38 -3.91 -5.23 8.49
N LEU A 39 -3.80 -5.07 7.17
CA LEU A 39 -4.66 -5.80 6.26
C LEU A 39 -4.21 -7.25 6.06
N SER A 40 -5.14 -8.16 6.28
CA SER A 40 -4.91 -9.58 6.02
C SER A 40 -6.25 -10.28 5.76
N HIS A 41 -6.19 -11.38 5.01
CA HIS A 41 -7.36 -12.23 4.74
C HIS A 41 -8.57 -11.46 4.22
N ILE A 42 -8.34 -10.59 3.26
CA ILE A 42 -9.39 -9.78 2.63
C ILE A 42 -9.55 -10.14 1.16
N GLU A 43 -10.70 -9.82 0.62
CA GLU A 43 -10.96 -9.99 -0.80
C GLU A 43 -10.89 -8.64 -1.50
N MET A 44 -10.12 -8.58 -2.58
CA MET A 44 -10.01 -7.40 -3.42
C MET A 44 -10.20 -7.79 -4.87
N GLY A 45 -11.26 -7.28 -5.50
CA GLY A 45 -11.48 -7.50 -6.92
C GLY A 45 -11.48 -8.97 -7.34
N GLY A 46 -12.05 -9.84 -6.53
CA GLY A 46 -12.09 -11.26 -6.80
C GLY A 46 -10.83 -12.03 -6.43
N ILE A 47 -9.83 -11.34 -5.87
CA ILE A 47 -8.58 -11.95 -5.44
C ILE A 47 -8.58 -12.04 -3.92
N GLN A 48 -8.19 -13.20 -3.40
CA GLN A 48 -8.04 -13.38 -1.96
C GLN A 48 -6.66 -12.95 -1.51
N VAL A 49 -6.61 -11.82 -0.82
CA VAL A 49 -5.37 -11.30 -0.28
C VAL A 49 -5.10 -11.95 1.06
N VAL A 50 -3.94 -12.58 1.21
CA VAL A 50 -3.55 -13.22 2.45
C VAL A 50 -3.00 -12.20 3.42
N PHE A 51 -2.07 -11.37 2.95
CA PHE A 51 -1.57 -10.25 3.73
C PHE A 51 -0.99 -9.17 2.82
N VAL A 52 -0.90 -7.98 3.38
CA VAL A 52 -0.25 -6.83 2.74
C VAL A 52 0.95 -6.45 3.58
N ASP A 53 2.11 -6.39 2.95
CA ASP A 53 3.34 -5.96 3.62
C ASP A 53 3.74 -4.60 3.04
N PRO A 54 3.56 -3.52 3.78
CA PRO A 54 3.95 -2.20 3.30
C PRO A 54 5.45 -1.93 3.35
N GLY A 55 6.22 -2.88 3.95
CA GLY A 55 7.68 -2.76 3.98
C GLY A 55 8.15 -1.52 4.72
N ALA A 56 8.87 -0.67 4.02
CA ALA A 56 9.40 0.55 4.61
C ALA A 56 8.33 1.61 4.81
N ALA A 57 8.55 2.53 5.74
CA ALA A 57 7.68 3.66 5.97
C ALA A 57 7.53 4.53 4.72
N PRO A 58 6.47 5.36 4.65
CA PRO A 58 6.27 6.23 3.50
C PRO A 58 7.47 7.14 3.24
N VAL A 59 7.80 7.31 1.96
CA VAL A 59 8.95 8.12 1.54
C VAL A 59 8.44 9.38 0.88
N PRO A 60 8.85 10.58 1.35
CA PRO A 60 8.50 11.81 0.67
C PRO A 60 9.23 11.90 -0.67
N VAL A 61 8.49 12.27 -1.71
CA VAL A 61 9.07 12.38 -3.05
C VAL A 61 9.02 13.80 -3.59
N GLY A 62 8.61 14.76 -2.77
CA GLY A 62 8.60 16.16 -3.15
C GLY A 62 7.21 16.74 -3.29
N ARG A 63 7.09 17.77 -4.12
CA ARG A 63 5.83 18.45 -4.37
C ARG A 63 5.58 18.50 -5.86
N ASP A 64 4.32 18.45 -6.25
CA ASP A 64 3.95 18.62 -7.64
C ASP A 64 3.92 20.11 -8.03
N VAL A 65 3.49 20.40 -9.26
CA VAL A 65 3.44 21.78 -9.77
C VAL A 65 2.45 22.65 -9.01
N LYS A 66 1.49 22.07 -8.32
CA LYS A 66 0.51 22.78 -7.49
C LYS A 66 0.93 22.82 -6.03
N LYS A 67 2.16 22.43 -5.72
CA LYS A 67 2.74 22.41 -4.38
C LYS A 67 2.05 21.44 -3.43
N VAL A 68 1.41 20.40 -3.95
CA VAL A 68 0.87 19.33 -3.15
C VAL A 68 1.98 18.34 -2.83
N TYR A 69 2.15 18.02 -1.55
CA TYR A 69 3.17 17.08 -1.11
C TYR A 69 2.78 15.66 -1.46
N GLU A 70 3.77 14.90 -1.90
CA GLU A 70 3.58 13.53 -2.34
C GLU A 70 4.45 12.58 -1.55
N TYR A 71 3.86 11.45 -1.17
CA TYR A 71 4.56 10.35 -0.51
C TYR A 71 4.34 9.07 -1.28
N VAL A 72 5.32 8.19 -1.23
CA VAL A 72 5.25 6.88 -1.88
C VAL A 72 5.24 5.80 -0.82
N ILE A 73 4.31 4.86 -0.97
CA ILE A 73 4.25 3.66 -0.15
C ILE A 73 4.42 2.47 -1.08
N ASN A 74 5.47 1.69 -0.88
CA ASN A 74 5.71 0.49 -1.66
C ASN A 74 5.14 -0.71 -0.91
N LEU A 75 4.27 -1.47 -1.58
CA LEU A 75 3.56 -2.60 -1.01
C LEU A 75 3.99 -3.91 -1.64
N LYS A 76 4.04 -4.93 -0.84
CA LYS A 76 4.12 -6.31 -1.30
C LYS A 76 2.82 -6.99 -0.89
N ILE A 77 2.07 -7.44 -1.85
CA ILE A 77 0.78 -8.10 -1.60
C ILE A 77 0.95 -9.59 -1.84
N CYS A 78 0.65 -10.38 -0.82
CA CYS A 78 0.61 -11.84 -0.94
C CYS A 78 -0.85 -12.23 -1.17
N TYR A 79 -1.11 -12.94 -2.24
CA TYR A 79 -2.46 -13.36 -2.55
C TYR A 79 -2.51 -14.84 -2.92
N ARG A 80 -3.70 -15.42 -2.79
CA ARG A 80 -3.91 -16.81 -3.16
C ARG A 80 -4.15 -16.88 -4.66
N LYS A 81 -3.38 -17.75 -5.28
CA LYS A 81 -3.50 -18.02 -6.70
C LYS A 81 -4.14 -19.37 -6.89
N GLU A 82 -5.20 -19.42 -7.62
CA GLU A 82 -5.88 -20.67 -7.96
C GLU A 82 -5.45 -21.22 -9.30
#